data_e61008b2962bcbfcfded4cc4784954b1
#
_entry.id   e61008b2962bcbfcfded4cc4784954b1
#
_cell.length_a   1.000
_cell.length_b   1.000
_cell.length_c   1.000
_cell.angle_alpha   90.00
_cell.angle_beta   90.00
_cell.angle_gamma   90.00
#
_symmetry.space_group_name_H-M   'P 1'
#
loop_
_entity.id
_entity.type
_entity.pdbx_description
1 polymer ?
#
loop_
_entity_poly.entity_id
_entity_poly.type
_entity_poly.pdbx_seq_one_letter_code
_entity_poly.pdbx_strand_id
1 'polypeptide(L)'
;MSATTTGADPALAFPGYLACLAEADEQAAVAVARGLLEAGAPAERVLLDLVAPAQAEVGERWARNEWSVAQEHAATHISERVVAAVAGYADPRPTRGRIVMACMDGEWHALPARLVAEVLRLRGWQVVFLGASVPAAHLVSYLHRYDADAVALACALPMRLPHAHRMIEACRRSDVPVVVGGRGFGADGRWARVLGVSWAPDAPGAADLVADDRALRAAPAARLDHLADDEYASLVKRRAELIDSALADLRERVPAVADYTRRSSTPRSRIWATSSTSWPPRCTSTIGRCSPSSWSGWWRSWSAGACRPARSP
;
A
#
# COMPACT_ATOMS: atom_id res chain seq x y z
N MET A 1 -4.48 -41.14 18.54
CA MET A 1 -3.50 -40.99 17.44
C MET A 1 -4.05 -39.88 16.53
N SER A 2 -3.60 -38.64 16.74
CA SER A 2 -3.98 -37.53 15.86
C SER A 2 -3.15 -37.65 14.58
N ALA A 3 -3.82 -37.97 13.47
CA ALA A 3 -3.21 -37.84 12.16
C ALA A 3 -2.94 -36.36 11.89
N THR A 4 -1.69 -35.95 11.92
CA THR A 4 -1.24 -34.64 11.41
C THR A 4 -1.47 -34.68 9.91
N THR A 5 -2.59 -34.15 9.46
CA THR A 5 -2.83 -33.92 8.04
C THR A 5 -1.78 -32.88 7.61
N THR A 6 -0.72 -33.36 6.96
CA THR A 6 0.29 -32.51 6.35
C THR A 6 -0.41 -31.84 5.16
N GLY A 7 -1.03 -30.68 5.41
CA GLY A 7 -1.63 -29.87 4.36
C GLY A 7 -0.57 -29.51 3.31
N ALA A 8 -1.01 -29.25 2.08
CA ALA A 8 -0.11 -28.84 1.02
C ALA A 8 0.72 -27.62 1.46
N ASP A 9 2.01 -27.63 1.20
CA ASP A 9 2.91 -26.53 1.55
C ASP A 9 2.84 -25.43 0.49
N PRO A 10 2.36 -24.21 0.82
CA PRO A 10 2.27 -23.11 -0.13
C PRO A 10 3.61 -22.70 -0.75
N ALA A 11 4.72 -22.87 -0.02
CA ALA A 11 6.04 -22.54 -0.53
C ALA A 11 6.44 -23.41 -1.73
N LEU A 12 5.97 -24.64 -1.81
CA LEU A 12 6.23 -25.53 -2.96
C LEU A 12 5.48 -25.09 -4.24
N ALA A 13 4.37 -24.37 -4.09
CA ALA A 13 3.59 -23.85 -5.21
C ALA A 13 4.15 -22.53 -5.77
N PHE A 14 5.10 -21.90 -5.09
CA PHE A 14 5.66 -20.59 -5.44
C PHE A 14 6.11 -20.49 -6.90
N PRO A 15 6.93 -21.44 -7.47
CA PRO A 15 7.38 -21.31 -8.85
C PRO A 15 6.22 -21.32 -9.87
N GLY A 16 5.21 -22.18 -9.64
CA GLY A 16 4.02 -22.26 -10.50
C GLY A 16 3.16 -21.01 -10.38
N TYR A 17 2.97 -20.49 -9.18
CA TYR A 17 2.24 -19.25 -8.96
C TYR A 17 2.93 -18.06 -9.64
N LEU A 18 4.25 -17.93 -9.50
CA LEU A 18 5.02 -16.85 -10.12
C LEU A 18 4.98 -16.95 -11.66
N ALA A 19 4.92 -18.15 -12.23
CA ALA A 19 4.71 -18.36 -13.67
C ALA A 19 3.34 -17.84 -14.11
N CYS A 20 2.27 -18.11 -13.34
CA CYS A 20 0.93 -17.55 -13.63
C CYS A 20 0.95 -16.01 -13.64
N LEU A 21 1.67 -15.38 -12.71
CA LEU A 21 1.82 -13.91 -12.68
C LEU A 21 2.60 -13.40 -13.90
N ALA A 22 3.63 -14.13 -14.34
CA ALA A 22 4.44 -13.74 -15.49
C ALA A 22 3.63 -13.78 -16.80
N GLU A 23 2.76 -14.77 -16.93
CA GLU A 23 1.87 -14.96 -18.09
C GLU A 23 0.57 -14.17 -18.01
N ALA A 24 0.37 -13.40 -16.92
CA ALA A 24 -0.85 -12.69 -16.60
C ALA A 24 -2.11 -13.60 -16.57
N ASP A 25 -1.94 -14.87 -16.17
CA ASP A 25 -3.04 -15.84 -16.03
C ASP A 25 -3.67 -15.76 -14.66
N GLU A 26 -4.68 -14.88 -14.52
CA GLU A 26 -5.45 -14.69 -13.29
C GLU A 26 -6.16 -15.98 -12.86
N GLN A 27 -6.73 -16.72 -13.82
CA GLN A 27 -7.51 -17.91 -13.50
C GLN A 27 -6.64 -19.01 -12.91
N ALA A 28 -5.49 -19.27 -13.54
CA ALA A 28 -4.52 -20.23 -13.02
C ALA A 28 -3.95 -19.81 -11.66
N ALA A 29 -3.63 -18.54 -11.46
CA ALA A 29 -3.14 -18.03 -10.18
C ALA A 29 -4.16 -18.24 -9.04
N VAL A 30 -5.44 -17.93 -9.29
CA VAL A 30 -6.53 -18.17 -8.33
C VAL A 30 -6.73 -19.67 -8.09
N ALA A 31 -6.64 -20.50 -9.14
CA ALA A 31 -6.78 -21.96 -9.01
C ALA A 31 -5.66 -22.57 -8.15
N VAL A 32 -4.40 -22.10 -8.28
CA VAL A 32 -3.29 -22.52 -7.43
C VAL A 32 -3.59 -22.26 -5.95
N ALA A 33 -3.98 -21.03 -5.61
CA ALA A 33 -4.29 -20.68 -4.22
C ALA A 33 -5.49 -21.47 -3.67
N ARG A 34 -6.55 -21.64 -4.47
CA ARG A 34 -7.73 -22.40 -4.09
C ARG A 34 -7.41 -23.88 -3.88
N GLY A 35 -6.62 -24.50 -4.77
CA GLY A 35 -6.19 -25.89 -4.63
C GLY A 35 -5.38 -26.14 -3.34
N LEU A 36 -4.56 -25.18 -2.91
CA LEU A 36 -3.85 -25.24 -1.62
C LEU A 36 -4.84 -25.22 -0.45
N LEU A 37 -5.83 -24.34 -0.48
CA LEU A 37 -6.85 -24.26 0.57
C LEU A 37 -7.70 -25.54 0.64
N GLU A 38 -8.12 -26.07 -0.51
CA GLU A 38 -8.86 -27.33 -0.62
C GLU A 38 -8.05 -28.52 -0.13
N ALA A 39 -6.71 -28.48 -0.30
CA ALA A 39 -5.78 -29.44 0.23
C ALA A 39 -5.45 -29.24 1.73
N GLY A 40 -6.13 -28.29 2.40
CA GLY A 40 -6.03 -28.06 3.83
C GLY A 40 -4.91 -27.11 4.27
N ALA A 41 -4.28 -26.36 3.35
CA ALA A 41 -3.33 -25.32 3.74
C ALA A 41 -4.06 -24.19 4.48
N PRO A 42 -3.53 -23.69 5.62
CA PRO A 42 -4.12 -22.54 6.30
C PRO A 42 -4.12 -21.29 5.40
N ALA A 43 -5.24 -20.57 5.38
CA ALA A 43 -5.37 -19.34 4.57
C ALA A 43 -4.28 -18.31 4.87
N GLU A 44 -3.90 -18.12 6.14
CA GLU A 44 -2.80 -17.24 6.54
C GLU A 44 -1.47 -17.67 5.88
N ARG A 45 -1.18 -18.98 5.80
CA ARG A 45 0.01 -19.48 5.13
C ARG A 45 -0.03 -19.25 3.62
N VAL A 46 -1.18 -19.41 2.97
CA VAL A 46 -1.32 -19.10 1.54
C VAL A 46 -1.03 -17.62 1.28
N LEU A 47 -1.50 -16.72 2.14
CA LEU A 47 -1.21 -15.29 2.01
C LEU A 47 0.28 -14.97 2.24
N LEU A 48 0.89 -15.53 3.29
CA LEU A 48 2.22 -15.14 3.75
C LEU A 48 3.36 -15.94 3.11
N ASP A 49 3.14 -17.22 2.74
CA ASP A 49 4.18 -18.11 2.21
C ASP A 49 4.10 -18.23 0.68
N LEU A 50 3.00 -17.78 0.04
CA LEU A 50 2.84 -17.78 -1.41
C LEU A 50 2.72 -16.37 -1.98
N VAL A 51 1.67 -15.63 -1.59
CA VAL A 51 1.34 -14.36 -2.24
C VAL A 51 2.35 -13.26 -1.87
N ALA A 52 2.69 -13.13 -0.59
CA ALA A 52 3.62 -12.09 -0.13
C ALA A 52 5.03 -12.23 -0.73
N PRO A 53 5.67 -13.42 -0.75
CA PRO A 53 6.97 -13.57 -1.38
C PRO A 53 6.91 -13.43 -2.91
N ALA A 54 5.82 -13.86 -3.58
CA ALA A 54 5.67 -13.65 -5.00
C ALA A 54 5.58 -12.15 -5.36
N GLN A 55 4.86 -11.38 -4.56
CA GLN A 55 4.79 -9.93 -4.76
C GLN A 55 6.14 -9.24 -4.48
N ALA A 56 6.93 -9.73 -3.52
CA ALA A 56 8.29 -9.26 -3.31
C ALA A 56 9.17 -9.53 -4.53
N GLU A 57 9.12 -10.74 -5.12
CA GLU A 57 9.85 -11.11 -6.33
C GLU A 57 9.41 -10.27 -7.55
N VAL A 58 8.11 -10.00 -7.69
CA VAL A 58 7.59 -9.09 -8.73
C VAL A 58 8.25 -7.71 -8.63
N GLY A 59 8.32 -7.15 -7.42
CA GLY A 59 8.99 -5.87 -7.16
C GLY A 59 10.49 -5.91 -7.45
N GLU A 60 11.18 -7.01 -7.12
CA GLU A 60 12.60 -7.21 -7.40
C GLU A 60 12.87 -7.30 -8.92
N ARG A 61 12.06 -8.04 -9.67
CA ARG A 61 12.16 -8.12 -11.13
C ARG A 61 11.95 -6.78 -11.81
N TRP A 62 10.96 -6.02 -11.33
CA TRP A 62 10.77 -4.66 -11.80
C TRP A 62 11.98 -3.77 -11.49
N ALA A 63 12.53 -3.84 -10.29
CA ALA A 63 13.70 -3.05 -9.89
C ALA A 63 14.94 -3.39 -10.72
N ARG A 64 15.12 -4.66 -11.13
CA ARG A 64 16.19 -5.11 -12.03
C ARG A 64 15.90 -4.85 -13.53
N ASN A 65 14.78 -4.22 -13.86
CA ASN A 65 14.28 -4.01 -15.24
C ASN A 65 14.04 -5.32 -16.03
N GLU A 66 13.84 -6.45 -15.35
CA GLU A 66 13.42 -7.72 -15.96
C GLU A 66 11.94 -7.68 -16.33
N TRP A 67 11.14 -6.98 -15.55
CA TRP A 67 9.73 -6.74 -15.81
C TRP A 67 9.44 -5.26 -16.04
N SER A 68 8.54 -4.99 -16.97
CA SER A 68 8.00 -3.65 -17.22
C SER A 68 7.02 -3.25 -16.11
N VAL A 69 6.73 -1.96 -16.00
CA VAL A 69 5.66 -1.44 -15.11
C VAL A 69 4.31 -2.09 -15.41
N ALA A 70 4.01 -2.38 -16.69
CA ALA A 70 2.75 -3.02 -17.06
C ALA A 70 2.65 -4.48 -16.54
N GLN A 71 3.76 -5.22 -16.58
CA GLN A 71 3.80 -6.59 -16.02
C GLN A 71 3.69 -6.58 -14.50
N GLU A 72 4.38 -5.66 -13.82
CA GLU A 72 4.27 -5.49 -12.37
C GLU A 72 2.83 -5.15 -11.97
N HIS A 73 2.17 -4.22 -12.67
CA HIS A 73 0.78 -3.84 -12.40
C HIS A 73 -0.20 -5.00 -12.63
N ALA A 74 -0.03 -5.75 -13.72
CA ALA A 74 -0.85 -6.94 -14.00
C ALA A 74 -0.69 -7.99 -12.89
N ALA A 75 0.55 -8.31 -12.51
CA ALA A 75 0.85 -9.26 -11.44
C ALA A 75 0.29 -8.83 -10.07
N THR A 76 0.40 -7.53 -9.76
CA THR A 76 -0.17 -6.96 -8.54
C THR A 76 -1.69 -7.08 -8.52
N HIS A 77 -2.37 -6.75 -9.64
CA HIS A 77 -3.82 -6.91 -9.75
C HIS A 77 -4.27 -8.38 -9.59
N ILE A 78 -3.56 -9.31 -10.22
CA ILE A 78 -3.83 -10.75 -10.06
C ILE A 78 -3.66 -11.16 -8.59
N SER A 79 -2.59 -10.71 -7.92
CA SER A 79 -2.37 -11.00 -6.51
C SER A 79 -3.50 -10.44 -5.62
N GLU A 80 -4.04 -9.27 -5.93
CA GLU A 80 -5.23 -8.72 -5.23
C GLU A 80 -6.47 -9.63 -5.41
N ARG A 81 -6.67 -10.17 -6.61
CA ARG A 81 -7.74 -11.14 -6.88
C ARG A 81 -7.57 -12.44 -6.11
N VAL A 82 -6.33 -12.93 -6.03
CA VAL A 82 -5.99 -14.12 -5.23
C VAL A 82 -6.25 -13.87 -3.75
N VAL A 83 -5.81 -12.73 -3.20
CA VAL A 83 -6.10 -12.36 -1.80
C VAL A 83 -7.59 -12.32 -1.53
N ALA A 84 -8.39 -11.77 -2.45
CA ALA A 84 -9.85 -11.74 -2.32
C ALA A 84 -10.46 -13.16 -2.35
N ALA A 85 -9.93 -14.06 -3.20
CA ALA A 85 -10.37 -15.45 -3.27
C ALA A 85 -10.06 -16.23 -1.98
N VAL A 86 -8.86 -16.04 -1.42
CA VAL A 86 -8.45 -16.63 -0.13
C VAL A 86 -9.33 -16.13 1.00
N ALA A 87 -9.57 -14.81 1.06
CA ALA A 87 -10.42 -14.19 2.07
C ALA A 87 -11.86 -14.72 2.01
N GLY A 88 -12.43 -14.84 0.80
CA GLY A 88 -13.77 -15.36 0.60
C GLY A 88 -13.91 -16.87 0.91
N TYR A 89 -12.86 -17.65 0.72
CA TYR A 89 -12.84 -19.06 1.10
C TYR A 89 -12.82 -19.25 2.63
N ALA A 90 -12.00 -18.46 3.33
CA ALA A 90 -11.83 -18.57 4.77
C ALA A 90 -13.02 -18.00 5.56
N ASP A 91 -13.66 -16.95 5.05
CA ASP A 91 -14.82 -16.21 5.60
C ASP A 91 -14.88 -16.17 7.16
N PRO A 92 -13.86 -15.67 7.85
CA PRO A 92 -13.81 -15.71 9.30
C PRO A 92 -14.84 -14.74 9.89
N ARG A 93 -15.61 -15.22 10.89
CA ARG A 93 -16.49 -14.35 11.65
C ARG A 93 -15.69 -13.52 12.67
N PRO A 94 -15.91 -12.19 12.77
CA PRO A 94 -15.25 -11.39 13.78
C PRO A 94 -15.62 -11.83 15.20
N THR A 95 -14.62 -12.00 16.05
CA THR A 95 -14.77 -12.34 17.48
C THR A 95 -14.08 -11.32 18.38
N ARG A 96 -13.43 -10.33 17.79
CA ARG A 96 -12.67 -9.25 18.44
C ARG A 96 -13.23 -7.89 18.03
N GLY A 97 -12.61 -6.83 18.54
CA GLY A 97 -12.95 -5.45 18.20
C GLY A 97 -12.66 -5.07 16.74
N ARG A 98 -12.76 -3.78 16.46
CA ARG A 98 -12.63 -3.20 15.12
C ARG A 98 -11.29 -2.51 14.93
N ILE A 99 -10.62 -2.83 13.84
CA ILE A 99 -9.40 -2.17 13.39
C ILE A 99 -9.70 -1.42 12.09
N VAL A 100 -9.30 -0.14 12.03
CA VAL A 100 -9.29 0.62 10.78
C VAL A 100 -7.88 0.55 10.20
N MET A 101 -7.77 0.09 8.95
CA MET A 101 -6.49 -0.01 8.27
C MET A 101 -6.45 0.86 7.03
N ALA A 102 -5.39 1.67 6.89
CA ALA A 102 -5.19 2.60 5.79
C ALA A 102 -3.73 2.67 5.35
N CYS A 103 -3.51 2.93 4.06
CA CYS A 103 -2.22 3.41 3.59
C CYS A 103 -2.13 4.92 3.81
N MET A 104 -0.94 5.40 4.12
CA MET A 104 -0.70 6.82 4.36
C MET A 104 -1.01 7.68 3.13
N ASP A 105 -1.26 8.96 3.37
CA ASP A 105 -1.52 9.93 2.31
C ASP A 105 -0.40 9.92 1.27
N GLY A 106 -0.77 9.70 0.01
CA GLY A 106 0.13 9.53 -1.12
C GLY A 106 0.81 8.14 -1.21
N GLU A 107 0.48 7.18 -0.34
CA GLU A 107 0.97 5.80 -0.41
C GLU A 107 0.00 4.94 -1.23
N TRP A 108 0.47 4.47 -2.38
CA TRP A 108 -0.34 3.71 -3.34
C TRP A 108 -0.10 2.20 -3.30
N HIS A 109 0.92 1.72 -2.57
CA HIS A 109 1.21 0.30 -2.42
C HIS A 109 0.25 -0.34 -1.41
N ALA A 110 -0.98 -0.59 -1.85
CA ALA A 110 -2.06 -1.06 -0.98
C ALA A 110 -2.02 -2.57 -0.70
N LEU A 111 -1.46 -3.38 -1.60
CA LEU A 111 -1.49 -4.85 -1.47
C LEU A 111 -0.78 -5.36 -0.21
N PRO A 112 0.42 -4.87 0.20
CA PRO A 112 1.01 -5.29 1.47
C PRO A 112 0.12 -4.99 2.68
N ALA A 113 -0.53 -3.81 2.68
CA ALA A 113 -1.50 -3.46 3.71
C ALA A 113 -2.73 -4.37 3.68
N ARG A 114 -3.19 -4.74 2.48
CA ARG A 114 -4.31 -5.68 2.32
C ARG A 114 -3.98 -7.06 2.89
N LEU A 115 -2.77 -7.57 2.68
CA LEU A 115 -2.31 -8.84 3.27
C LEU A 115 -2.37 -8.79 4.81
N VAL A 116 -1.89 -7.71 5.42
CA VAL A 116 -1.99 -7.51 6.87
C VAL A 116 -3.45 -7.45 7.32
N ALA A 117 -4.32 -6.74 6.59
CA ALA A 117 -5.74 -6.66 6.88
C ALA A 117 -6.41 -8.05 6.89
N GLU A 118 -6.07 -8.91 5.92
CA GLU A 118 -6.62 -10.26 5.86
C GLU A 118 -6.10 -11.16 7.00
N VAL A 119 -4.81 -11.06 7.37
CA VAL A 119 -4.27 -11.77 8.53
C VAL A 119 -4.99 -11.34 9.82
N LEU A 120 -5.23 -10.05 10.01
CA LEU A 120 -6.00 -9.54 11.15
C LEU A 120 -7.43 -10.10 11.16
N ARG A 121 -8.09 -10.18 10.00
CA ARG A 121 -9.43 -10.79 9.86
C ARG A 121 -9.41 -12.27 10.21
N LEU A 122 -8.44 -13.02 9.69
CA LEU A 122 -8.26 -14.45 9.99
C LEU A 122 -8.05 -14.70 11.49
N ARG A 123 -7.45 -13.73 12.21
CA ARG A 123 -7.26 -13.77 13.66
C ARG A 123 -8.43 -13.18 14.46
N GLY A 124 -9.57 -12.96 13.81
CA GLY A 124 -10.85 -12.63 14.42
C GLY A 124 -11.14 -11.14 14.59
N TRP A 125 -10.35 -10.25 14.01
CA TRP A 125 -10.63 -8.81 14.05
C TRP A 125 -11.68 -8.39 12.99
N GLN A 126 -12.55 -7.45 13.33
CA GLN A 126 -13.35 -6.74 12.35
C GLN A 126 -12.47 -5.66 11.69
N VAL A 127 -12.01 -5.91 10.48
CA VAL A 127 -11.12 -4.97 9.78
C VAL A 127 -11.87 -4.15 8.75
N VAL A 128 -11.76 -2.82 8.88
CA VAL A 128 -12.19 -1.87 7.85
C VAL A 128 -10.96 -1.41 7.09
N PHE A 129 -10.81 -1.90 5.86
CA PHE A 129 -9.71 -1.55 4.99
C PHE A 129 -10.07 -0.36 4.11
N LEU A 130 -9.45 0.80 4.37
CA LEU A 130 -9.71 2.04 3.62
C LEU A 130 -8.89 2.14 2.33
N GLY A 131 -7.87 1.29 2.16
CA GLY A 131 -7.07 1.24 0.94
C GLY A 131 -5.97 2.29 0.85
N ALA A 132 -5.61 2.62 -0.40
CA ALA A 132 -4.49 3.50 -0.73
C ALA A 132 -4.78 4.97 -0.46
N SER A 133 -3.71 5.72 -0.15
CA SER A 133 -3.70 7.19 -0.16
C SER A 133 -4.83 7.85 0.62
N VAL A 134 -4.99 7.50 1.90
CA VAL A 134 -6.04 8.07 2.76
C VAL A 134 -5.53 9.36 3.42
N PRO A 135 -6.13 10.54 3.13
CA PRO A 135 -5.73 11.78 3.78
C PRO A 135 -6.09 11.79 5.27
N ALA A 136 -5.21 12.37 6.10
CA ALA A 136 -5.37 12.39 7.56
C ALA A 136 -6.73 12.93 8.03
N ALA A 137 -7.22 14.00 7.43
CA ALA A 137 -8.51 14.62 7.81
C ALA A 137 -9.70 13.66 7.58
N HIS A 138 -9.66 12.89 6.49
CA HIS A 138 -10.71 11.91 6.19
C HIS A 138 -10.63 10.70 7.12
N LEU A 139 -9.42 10.25 7.47
CA LEU A 139 -9.25 9.20 8.46
C LEU A 139 -9.82 9.61 9.82
N VAL A 140 -9.47 10.80 10.31
CA VAL A 140 -10.00 11.33 11.57
C VAL A 140 -11.53 11.44 11.55
N SER A 141 -12.09 11.97 10.46
CA SER A 141 -13.54 12.06 10.30
C SER A 141 -14.21 10.69 10.31
N TYR A 142 -13.53 9.66 9.76
CA TYR A 142 -13.99 8.29 9.82
C TYR A 142 -13.97 7.74 11.24
N LEU A 143 -12.87 7.95 11.98
CA LEU A 143 -12.70 7.48 13.35
C LEU A 143 -13.71 8.12 14.31
N HIS A 144 -14.07 9.40 14.11
CA HIS A 144 -15.13 10.06 14.89
C HIS A 144 -16.54 9.52 14.62
N ARG A 145 -16.76 8.95 13.43
CA ARG A 145 -18.07 8.39 13.05
C ARG A 145 -18.22 6.93 13.44
N TYR A 146 -17.14 6.19 13.46
CA TYR A 146 -17.14 4.75 13.66
C TYR A 146 -16.11 4.40 14.72
N ASP A 147 -16.57 3.82 15.81
CA ASP A 147 -15.67 3.35 16.86
C ASP A 147 -14.64 2.37 16.32
N ALA A 148 -13.38 2.58 16.69
CA ALA A 148 -12.27 1.72 16.35
C ALA A 148 -11.39 1.50 17.58
N ASP A 149 -11.02 0.24 17.84
CA ASP A 149 -10.14 -0.11 18.94
C ASP A 149 -8.68 0.20 18.63
N ALA A 150 -8.32 0.18 17.33
CA ALA A 150 -6.99 0.55 16.86
C ALA A 150 -7.01 1.02 15.42
N VAL A 151 -5.97 1.76 15.04
CA VAL A 151 -5.66 2.14 13.65
C VAL A 151 -4.34 1.49 13.24
N ALA A 152 -4.34 0.79 12.10
CA ALA A 152 -3.14 0.27 11.46
C ALA A 152 -2.81 1.13 10.23
N LEU A 153 -1.59 1.68 10.17
CA LEU A 153 -1.15 2.56 9.09
C LEU A 153 0.05 1.96 8.34
N ALA A 154 -0.07 1.84 7.03
CA ALA A 154 0.98 1.31 6.17
C ALA A 154 1.73 2.41 5.40
N CYS A 155 3.06 2.28 5.38
CA CYS A 155 3.96 3.15 4.62
C CYS A 155 5.08 2.32 3.97
N ALA A 156 5.08 2.22 2.64
CA ALA A 156 6.11 1.50 1.90
C ALA A 156 7.32 2.38 1.56
N LEU A 157 7.11 3.69 1.37
CA LEU A 157 8.14 4.61 0.90
C LEU A 157 8.58 5.60 1.99
N PRO A 158 9.88 5.69 2.33
CA PRO A 158 10.37 6.61 3.37
C PRO A 158 10.04 8.07 3.11
N MET A 159 9.92 8.48 1.85
CA MET A 159 9.51 9.84 1.48
C MET A 159 8.10 10.23 1.96
N ARG A 160 7.31 9.27 2.42
CA ARG A 160 5.97 9.50 2.99
C ARG A 160 5.97 9.71 4.51
N LEU A 161 7.11 9.58 5.17
CA LEU A 161 7.23 9.75 6.64
C LEU A 161 6.69 11.08 7.17
N PRO A 162 6.86 12.24 6.48
CA PRO A 162 6.22 13.48 6.93
C PRO A 162 4.68 13.41 6.95
N HIS A 163 4.08 12.65 6.03
CA HIS A 163 2.64 12.38 6.04
C HIS A 163 2.27 11.41 7.15
N ALA A 164 3.12 10.39 7.39
CA ALA A 164 2.99 9.45 8.50
C ALA A 164 2.87 10.18 9.84
N HIS A 165 3.78 11.09 10.13
CA HIS A 165 3.76 11.88 11.37
C HIS A 165 2.42 12.60 11.55
N ARG A 166 1.94 13.32 10.52
CA ARG A 166 0.65 14.03 10.59
C ARG A 166 -0.53 13.09 10.84
N MET A 167 -0.54 11.92 10.21
CA MET A 167 -1.61 10.93 10.40
C MET A 167 -1.58 10.32 11.79
N ILE A 168 -0.40 9.95 12.29
CA ILE A 168 -0.21 9.41 13.64
C ILE A 168 -0.71 10.41 14.68
N GLU A 169 -0.29 11.68 14.58
CA GLU A 169 -0.73 12.74 15.50
C GLU A 169 -2.23 13.01 15.40
N ALA A 170 -2.81 12.90 14.21
CA ALA A 170 -4.24 13.06 14.02
C ALA A 170 -5.04 11.93 14.72
N CYS A 171 -4.59 10.67 14.59
CA CYS A 171 -5.20 9.53 15.27
C CYS A 171 -5.05 9.62 16.80
N ARG A 172 -3.89 10.05 17.30
CA ARG A 172 -3.66 10.27 18.74
C ARG A 172 -4.62 11.28 19.35
N ARG A 173 -4.89 12.37 18.62
CA ARG A 173 -5.89 13.37 19.08
C ARG A 173 -7.31 12.81 19.14
N SER A 174 -7.59 11.72 18.45
CA SER A 174 -8.86 10.98 18.53
C SER A 174 -8.84 9.88 19.59
N ASP A 175 -7.78 9.78 20.39
CA ASP A 175 -7.57 8.78 21.46
C ASP A 175 -7.62 7.31 20.96
N VAL A 176 -7.33 7.10 19.66
CA VAL A 176 -7.28 5.77 19.08
C VAL A 176 -5.82 5.31 18.98
N PRO A 177 -5.46 4.14 19.54
CA PRO A 177 -4.12 3.58 19.46
C PRO A 177 -3.71 3.33 18.01
N VAL A 178 -2.41 3.57 17.72
CA VAL A 178 -1.88 3.45 16.36
C VAL A 178 -0.76 2.43 16.32
N VAL A 179 -0.84 1.50 15.38
CA VAL A 179 0.27 0.65 14.95
C VAL A 179 0.66 1.01 13.54
N VAL A 180 1.96 1.05 13.26
CA VAL A 180 2.47 1.30 11.92
C VAL A 180 3.29 0.13 11.40
N GLY A 181 3.36 -0.01 10.08
CA GLY A 181 4.16 -1.02 9.42
C GLY A 181 4.59 -0.59 8.02
N GLY A 182 5.43 -1.43 7.41
CA GLY A 182 5.95 -1.24 6.08
C GLY A 182 7.39 -0.70 6.03
N ARG A 183 8.06 -0.93 4.90
CA ARG A 183 9.48 -0.61 4.67
C ARG A 183 9.83 0.87 4.87
N GLY A 184 8.86 1.77 4.72
CA GLY A 184 9.05 3.21 4.92
C GLY A 184 9.56 3.56 6.31
N PHE A 185 9.25 2.75 7.32
CA PHE A 185 9.72 2.95 8.69
C PHE A 185 11.13 2.41 8.97
N GLY A 186 11.80 1.85 7.96
CA GLY A 186 13.09 1.17 8.08
C GLY A 186 12.93 -0.31 8.46
N ALA A 187 13.98 -1.10 8.18
CA ALA A 187 13.95 -2.55 8.40
C ALA A 187 13.78 -2.95 9.88
N ASP A 188 14.18 -2.07 10.79
CA ASP A 188 14.13 -2.24 12.24
C ASP A 188 13.09 -1.34 12.92
N GLY A 189 12.26 -0.64 12.16
CA GLY A 189 11.27 0.30 12.69
C GLY A 189 11.85 1.57 13.32
N ARG A 190 13.09 1.94 12.96
CA ARG A 190 13.78 3.11 13.56
C ARG A 190 12.98 4.40 13.46
N TRP A 191 12.31 4.61 12.34
CA TRP A 191 11.51 5.83 12.13
C TRP A 191 10.21 5.82 12.91
N ALA A 192 9.63 4.65 13.15
CA ALA A 192 8.50 4.54 14.06
C ALA A 192 8.90 4.90 15.50
N ARG A 193 10.08 4.48 15.95
CA ARG A 193 10.62 4.89 17.26
C ARG A 193 10.85 6.41 17.35
N VAL A 194 11.38 7.04 16.30
CA VAL A 194 11.53 8.51 16.23
C VAL A 194 10.18 9.20 16.34
N LEU A 195 9.15 8.67 15.65
CA LEU A 195 7.79 9.19 15.67
C LEU A 195 7.01 8.77 16.94
N GLY A 196 7.63 7.96 17.82
CA GLY A 196 7.06 7.50 19.08
C GLY A 196 5.81 6.65 18.89
N VAL A 197 5.74 5.80 17.86
CA VAL A 197 4.58 4.98 17.54
C VAL A 197 4.93 3.49 17.55
N SER A 198 3.96 2.65 17.93
CA SER A 198 4.11 1.19 17.92
C SER A 198 4.29 0.68 16.49
N TRP A 199 5.28 -0.20 16.30
CA TRP A 199 5.66 -0.72 14.98
C TRP A 199 5.62 -2.23 14.94
N ALA A 200 5.13 -2.77 13.82
CA ALA A 200 5.15 -4.20 13.53
C ALA A 200 6.00 -4.48 12.28
N PRO A 201 6.89 -5.49 12.34
CA PRO A 201 7.76 -5.87 11.22
C PRO A 201 7.00 -6.55 10.08
N ASP A 202 5.93 -7.27 10.42
CA ASP A 202 5.15 -8.12 9.53
C ASP A 202 3.69 -8.25 9.98
N ALA A 203 2.90 -9.03 9.26
CA ALA A 203 1.49 -9.20 9.54
C ALA A 203 1.22 -9.99 10.83
N PRO A 204 1.93 -11.10 11.14
CA PRO A 204 1.83 -11.75 12.44
C PRO A 204 2.14 -10.82 13.61
N GLY A 205 3.27 -10.09 13.53
CA GLY A 205 3.67 -9.12 14.56
C GLY A 205 2.65 -8.00 14.74
N ALA A 206 2.02 -7.53 13.65
CA ALA A 206 0.93 -6.55 13.75
C ALA A 206 -0.28 -7.13 14.49
N ALA A 207 -0.65 -8.38 14.20
CA ALA A 207 -1.78 -9.04 14.84
C ALA A 207 -1.53 -9.33 16.33
N ASP A 208 -0.30 -9.70 16.69
CA ASP A 208 0.08 -9.92 18.08
C ASP A 208 0.10 -8.59 18.86
N LEU A 209 0.63 -7.53 18.24
CA LEU A 209 0.70 -6.20 18.86
C LEU A 209 -0.69 -5.60 19.12
N VAL A 210 -1.62 -5.69 18.17
CA VAL A 210 -2.99 -5.17 18.39
C VAL A 210 -3.81 -6.04 19.32
N ALA A 211 -3.38 -7.27 19.60
CA ALA A 211 -4.02 -8.15 20.59
C ALA A 211 -3.60 -7.81 22.03
N ASP A 212 -2.50 -7.09 22.22
CA ASP A 212 -1.99 -6.61 23.51
C ASP A 212 -2.20 -5.09 23.62
N ASP A 213 -3.34 -4.67 24.18
CA ASP A 213 -3.67 -3.24 24.36
C ASP A 213 -2.59 -2.50 25.15
N ARG A 214 -1.97 -3.15 26.13
CA ARG A 214 -0.90 -2.54 26.92
C ARG A 214 0.34 -2.27 26.07
N ALA A 215 0.77 -3.24 25.26
CA ALA A 215 1.92 -3.07 24.37
C ALA A 215 1.63 -2.03 23.28
N LEU A 216 0.41 -2.02 22.75
CA LEU A 216 -0.02 -1.08 21.72
C LEU A 216 -0.02 0.37 22.24
N ARG A 217 -0.45 0.60 23.49
CA ARG A 217 -0.48 1.93 24.13
C ARG A 217 0.87 2.33 24.75
N ALA A 218 1.80 1.40 24.91
CA ALA A 218 3.12 1.66 25.48
C ALA A 218 4.12 2.24 24.44
N ALA A 219 3.62 2.94 23.42
CA ALA A 219 4.48 3.56 22.40
C ALA A 219 5.47 4.55 23.05
N PRO A 220 6.74 4.57 22.60
CA PRO A 220 7.73 5.47 23.11
C PRO A 220 7.36 6.93 22.83
N ALA A 221 7.89 7.86 23.64
CA ALA A 221 7.72 9.28 23.33
C ALA A 221 8.40 9.65 22.01
N ALA A 222 7.74 10.48 21.21
CA ALA A 222 8.30 10.99 19.98
C ALA A 222 9.58 11.81 20.24
N ARG A 223 10.61 11.61 19.41
CA ARG A 223 11.84 12.41 19.40
C ARG A 223 11.93 13.14 18.08
N LEU A 224 11.40 14.35 18.05
CA LEU A 224 11.28 15.15 16.82
C LEU A 224 12.34 16.27 16.80
N ASP A 225 13.55 15.97 17.28
CA ASP A 225 14.68 16.92 17.36
C ASP A 225 14.95 17.58 15.99
N HIS A 226 14.73 16.86 14.91
CA HIS A 226 14.84 17.36 13.54
C HIS A 226 13.77 18.38 13.12
N LEU A 227 12.74 18.59 13.93
CA LEU A 227 11.76 19.66 13.72
C LEU A 227 12.03 20.89 14.59
N ALA A 228 13.09 20.86 15.41
CA ALA A 228 13.49 21.97 16.26
C ALA A 228 14.18 23.10 15.49
N ASP A 229 14.58 22.84 14.23
CA ASP A 229 15.19 23.79 13.31
C ASP A 229 14.38 23.94 12.01
N ASP A 230 14.84 24.89 11.14
CA ASP A 230 14.22 25.16 9.86
C ASP A 230 14.72 24.27 8.71
N GLU A 231 15.52 23.23 8.99
CA GLU A 231 16.13 22.39 7.96
C GLU A 231 15.07 21.75 7.05
N TYR A 232 14.06 21.11 7.65
CA TYR A 232 12.98 20.47 6.88
C TYR A 232 12.22 21.49 6.02
N ALA A 233 11.85 22.64 6.59
CA ALA A 233 11.16 23.71 5.87
C ALA A 233 12.00 24.22 4.71
N SER A 234 13.30 24.40 4.92
CA SER A 234 14.27 24.82 3.91
C SER A 234 14.43 23.78 2.78
N LEU A 235 14.50 22.49 3.12
CA LEU A 235 14.55 21.40 2.14
C LEU A 235 13.29 21.36 1.28
N VAL A 236 12.11 21.51 1.87
CA VAL A 236 10.84 21.53 1.13
C VAL A 236 10.76 22.73 0.20
N LYS A 237 11.15 23.92 0.69
CA LYS A 237 11.15 25.16 -0.08
C LYS A 237 12.13 25.10 -1.26
N ARG A 238 13.31 24.54 -1.05
CA ARG A 238 14.40 24.46 -2.05
C ARG A 238 14.39 23.17 -2.87
N ARG A 239 13.37 22.33 -2.72
CA ARG A 239 13.31 21.00 -3.35
C ARG A 239 13.59 21.02 -4.85
N ALA A 240 12.99 21.93 -5.59
CA ALA A 240 13.19 22.04 -7.05
C ALA A 240 14.65 22.36 -7.37
N GLU A 241 15.22 23.38 -6.72
CA GLU A 241 16.62 23.79 -6.86
C GLU A 241 17.58 22.64 -6.54
N LEU A 242 17.34 21.90 -5.44
CA LEU A 242 18.17 20.77 -5.03
C LEU A 242 18.10 19.62 -6.04
N ILE A 243 16.92 19.33 -6.60
CA ILE A 243 16.77 18.32 -7.65
C ILE A 243 17.52 18.74 -8.92
N ASP A 244 17.40 19.98 -9.35
CA ASP A 244 18.08 20.47 -10.55
C ASP A 244 19.62 20.44 -10.35
N SER A 245 20.10 20.83 -9.19
CA SER A 245 21.52 20.77 -8.83
C SER A 245 22.03 19.33 -8.83
N ALA A 246 21.30 18.41 -8.19
CA ALA A 246 21.67 17.00 -8.15
C ALA A 246 21.68 16.36 -9.55
N LEU A 247 20.72 16.72 -10.41
CA LEU A 247 20.68 16.24 -11.79
C LEU A 247 21.84 16.81 -12.62
N ALA A 248 22.25 18.06 -12.40
CA ALA A 248 23.41 18.65 -13.05
C ALA A 248 24.70 17.94 -12.65
N ASP A 249 24.92 17.74 -11.36
CA ASP A 249 26.08 17.00 -10.83
C ASP A 249 26.11 15.53 -11.33
N LEU A 250 24.95 14.88 -11.37
CA LEU A 250 24.87 13.52 -11.91
C LEU A 250 25.23 13.44 -13.40
N ARG A 251 24.80 14.40 -14.20
CA ARG A 251 25.15 14.45 -15.62
C ARG A 251 26.64 14.69 -15.86
N GLU A 252 27.27 15.49 -14.99
CA GLU A 252 28.70 15.73 -15.04
C GLU A 252 29.51 14.47 -14.69
N ARG A 253 29.10 13.76 -13.61
CA ARG A 253 29.82 12.56 -13.13
C ARG A 253 29.53 11.31 -13.95
N VAL A 254 28.35 11.23 -14.58
CA VAL A 254 27.91 10.06 -15.35
C VAL A 254 27.42 10.50 -16.74
N PRO A 255 28.30 10.69 -17.71
CA PRO A 255 27.94 11.20 -19.05
C PRO A 255 26.84 10.42 -19.75
N ALA A 256 26.74 9.09 -19.50
CA ALA A 256 25.67 8.24 -20.03
C ALA A 256 24.25 8.71 -19.63
N VAL A 257 24.10 9.45 -18.57
CA VAL A 257 22.81 10.02 -18.13
C VAL A 257 22.33 11.10 -19.10
N ALA A 258 23.23 11.81 -19.76
CA ALA A 258 22.87 12.81 -20.78
C ALA A 258 22.21 12.18 -22.02
N ASP A 259 22.61 10.97 -22.38
CA ASP A 259 22.02 10.21 -23.49
C ASP A 259 20.68 9.57 -23.11
N TYR A 260 20.48 9.29 -21.84
CA TYR A 260 19.22 8.74 -21.31
C TYR A 260 18.06 9.70 -21.46
N THR A 261 18.30 11.00 -21.26
CA THR A 261 17.28 12.05 -21.41
C THR A 261 16.89 12.31 -22.87
N ARG A 262 17.73 11.97 -23.83
CA ARG A 262 17.42 12.11 -25.27
C ARG A 262 16.58 10.95 -25.83
N ARG A 263 16.69 9.74 -25.24
CA ARG A 263 15.98 8.53 -25.74
C ARG A 263 14.62 8.30 -25.07
N SER A 264 14.41 8.81 -23.87
CA SER A 264 13.13 8.71 -23.19
C SER A 264 12.39 10.03 -23.31
N SER A 265 11.56 10.16 -24.33
CA SER A 265 10.55 11.24 -24.40
C SER A 265 9.47 11.13 -23.31
N THR A 266 9.57 10.12 -22.45
CA THR A 266 8.79 9.99 -21.22
C THR A 266 9.71 10.29 -20.04
N PRO A 267 9.62 11.47 -19.42
CA PRO A 267 10.54 11.83 -18.34
C PRO A 267 10.31 10.95 -17.11
N ARG A 268 11.23 10.01 -16.84
CA ARG A 268 11.31 9.37 -15.51
C ARG A 268 11.48 10.39 -14.38
N SER A 269 11.98 11.59 -14.68
CA SER A 269 11.96 12.75 -13.77
C SER A 269 10.54 13.17 -13.33
N ARG A 270 9.50 12.88 -14.13
CA ARG A 270 8.12 13.11 -13.69
C ARG A 270 7.68 12.10 -12.63
N ILE A 271 8.19 10.88 -12.60
CA ILE A 271 7.87 9.90 -11.54
C ILE A 271 8.37 10.41 -10.18
N TRP A 272 9.49 11.13 -10.14
CA TRP A 272 10.01 11.74 -8.92
C TRP A 272 9.36 13.08 -8.57
N ALA A 273 8.82 13.79 -9.54
CA ALA A 273 8.21 15.11 -9.37
C ALA A 273 6.70 15.09 -9.16
N THR A 274 5.98 14.07 -9.66
CA THR A 274 4.51 14.02 -9.61
C THR A 274 3.93 13.39 -8.36
N SER A 275 4.75 12.97 -7.41
CA SER A 275 4.24 12.52 -6.11
C SER A 275 3.96 13.65 -5.11
N SER A 276 4.04 14.90 -5.52
CA SER A 276 3.60 16.03 -4.72
C SER A 276 2.80 16.98 -5.56
N THR A 277 1.53 17.08 -5.24
CA THR A 277 0.58 18.12 -5.55
C THR A 277 0.04 18.19 -6.98
N SER A 278 -1.27 18.12 -7.00
CA SER A 278 -2.19 18.75 -7.95
C SER A 278 -2.21 18.20 -9.37
N TRP A 279 -3.35 17.78 -9.73
CA TRP A 279 -3.88 17.74 -11.09
C TRP A 279 -3.49 19.04 -11.82
N PRO A 280 -3.14 18.98 -13.13
CA PRO A 280 -2.77 20.17 -13.86
C PRO A 280 -3.94 21.18 -13.85
N PRO A 281 -3.66 22.49 -13.72
CA PRO A 281 -4.67 23.54 -13.56
C PRO A 281 -5.63 23.73 -14.75
N ARG A 282 -5.55 22.90 -15.77
CA ARG A 282 -6.41 23.00 -16.96
C ARG A 282 -7.74 22.25 -16.87
N CYS A 283 -7.99 21.49 -15.78
CA CYS A 283 -9.30 20.84 -15.57
C CYS A 283 -10.25 21.63 -14.65
N THR A 284 -9.82 22.75 -14.09
CA THR A 284 -10.65 23.53 -13.16
C THR A 284 -11.59 24.54 -13.83
N SER A 285 -11.48 24.78 -15.14
CA SER A 285 -12.30 25.76 -15.84
C SER A 285 -13.59 25.22 -16.48
N THR A 286 -13.84 23.89 -16.42
CA THR A 286 -15.05 23.31 -17.07
C THR A 286 -15.92 22.47 -16.14
N ILE A 287 -15.62 22.41 -14.83
CA ILE A 287 -16.52 21.79 -13.85
C ILE A 287 -17.32 22.89 -13.16
N GLY A 288 -18.27 23.44 -13.89
CA GLY A 288 -19.40 24.13 -13.29
C GLY A 288 -20.17 23.14 -12.43
N ARG A 289 -20.36 23.51 -11.15
CA ARG A 289 -21.26 22.93 -10.15
C ARG A 289 -22.07 21.71 -10.61
N CYS A 290 -21.52 20.52 -10.48
CA CYS A 290 -22.29 19.29 -10.56
C CYS A 290 -22.80 18.93 -9.16
N SER A 291 -24.12 18.85 -9.02
CA SER A 291 -24.77 18.38 -7.80
C SER A 291 -24.52 16.86 -7.60
N PRO A 292 -24.57 16.33 -6.37
CA PRO A 292 -24.33 14.90 -6.08
C PRO A 292 -25.22 13.91 -6.86
N SER A 293 -26.32 14.37 -7.47
CA SER A 293 -27.24 13.54 -8.27
C SER A 293 -26.73 13.20 -9.67
N SER A 294 -25.64 13.83 -10.16
CA SER A 294 -25.10 13.58 -11.51
C SER A 294 -24.12 12.40 -11.59
N TRP A 295 -23.67 11.84 -10.46
CA TRP A 295 -22.72 10.72 -10.43
C TRP A 295 -23.36 9.37 -10.83
N SER A 296 -24.66 9.21 -10.62
CA SER A 296 -25.40 7.99 -11.01
C SER A 296 -25.61 7.85 -12.52
N GLY A 297 -25.49 8.95 -13.28
CA GLY A 297 -25.59 8.96 -14.74
C GLY A 297 -24.30 8.50 -15.45
N TRP A 298 -23.15 8.82 -14.87
CA TRP A 298 -21.84 8.56 -15.47
C TRP A 298 -21.47 7.06 -15.46
N TRP A 299 -21.82 6.37 -14.39
CA TRP A 299 -21.61 4.92 -14.26
C TRP A 299 -22.45 4.11 -15.28
N ARG A 300 -23.66 4.56 -15.61
CA ARG A 300 -24.54 3.86 -16.57
C ARG A 300 -24.13 4.06 -18.02
N SER A 301 -23.48 5.16 -18.37
CA SER A 301 -23.01 5.39 -19.75
C SER A 301 -21.72 4.59 -20.06
N TRP A 302 -20.93 4.26 -19.03
CA TRP A 302 -19.71 3.46 -19.20
C TRP A 302 -20.02 1.97 -19.38
N SER A 303 -21.05 1.47 -18.70
CA SER A 303 -21.52 0.08 -18.83
C SER A 303 -22.30 -0.19 -20.13
N ALA A 304 -22.72 0.84 -20.88
CA ALA A 304 -23.49 0.74 -22.10
C ALA A 304 -22.68 0.81 -23.41
N GLY A 305 -21.34 0.85 -23.34
CA GLY A 305 -20.47 0.74 -24.55
C GLY A 305 -20.57 1.90 -25.56
N ALA A 306 -21.07 3.08 -25.17
CA ALA A 306 -21.32 4.21 -26.07
C ALA A 306 -20.22 5.29 -26.03
N CYS A 307 -18.97 4.92 -26.29
CA CYS A 307 -17.93 5.86 -26.69
C CYS A 307 -17.11 5.29 -27.86
N ARG A 308 -17.56 5.55 -29.09
CA ARG A 308 -16.70 5.46 -30.28
C ARG A 308 -15.96 6.77 -30.44
N PRO A 309 -14.63 6.79 -30.66
CA PRO A 309 -13.93 8.01 -30.99
C PRO A 309 -14.37 8.51 -32.37
N ALA A 310 -14.69 9.78 -32.46
CA ALA A 310 -14.95 10.45 -33.74
C ALA A 310 -13.67 10.45 -34.58
N ARG A 311 -13.74 9.93 -35.80
CA ARG A 311 -12.71 10.11 -36.83
C ARG A 311 -12.81 11.55 -37.31
N SER A 312 -11.74 12.31 -37.17
CA SER A 312 -11.57 13.59 -37.84
C SER A 312 -11.34 13.41 -39.33
N PRO A 313 -11.76 14.36 -40.18
CA PRO A 313 -11.62 14.29 -41.62
C PRO A 313 -10.16 14.43 -42.10
#